data_39f94a48c43f67a0a2f30b727d01ef1d
#
_entry.id   39f94a48c43f67a0a2f30b727d01ef1d
#
_cell.length_a   1.000
_cell.length_b   1.000
_cell.length_c   1.000
_cell.angle_alpha   90.00
_cell.angle_beta   90.00
_cell.angle_gamma   90.00
#
_symmetry.space_group_name_H-M   'P 1'
#
loop_
_entity.id
_entity.type
_entity.pdbx_description
1 polymer ?
#
loop_
_entity_poly.entity_id
_entity_poly.type
_entity_poly.pdbx_seq_one_letter_code
_entity_poly.pdbx_strand_id
1 'polypeptide(L)'
;LTDVDDKTIRDSRKEGKTLKDFTEYYTEAFFNDCDALNLERPEHVTKATDYVQAMIGFVKTLVDKGYAYERNGSVYFAIEKFQEYGKLVGLEHQDFKTNADGRLQDADEYGKEHVRDFALWKAWTEDDGDVYWDSPWGKGRPGWHIECSVMSTDKLGPTFDLHAGGVDLKFPHHTNEIAQAEAATGEEFAKHWFHVEHLIVEGEKMSKSAGNFYTLRDVLEKGYNGREARYLLLGTHYRSMLNFTFEGLEATRKTLERIDDFLLRLQEADGPDDVSGEAEQAEKAFDEALEDDLNISGALAAMHELMRGVNKKQPSKESARKVLETVYGFDDVLGLGMKDVKRGSLDEKVEKKIKEREEARKKKDWATADKIRDELKGQGIELMDTPDGTRWKKAK
;
A
#
# COMPACT_ATOMS: atom_id res chain seq x y z
N LEU A 1 -12.06 7.27 -5.62
CA LEU A 1 -12.84 6.54 -4.61
C LEU A 1 -14.16 6.10 -5.22
N THR A 2 -14.44 4.79 -5.20
CA THR A 2 -15.74 4.21 -5.56
C THR A 2 -16.69 4.36 -4.36
N ASP A 3 -17.35 5.50 -4.29
CA ASP A 3 -18.32 5.81 -3.22
C ASP A 3 -19.76 5.54 -3.63
N VAL A 4 -19.96 4.87 -4.77
CA VAL A 4 -21.26 4.38 -5.24
C VAL A 4 -21.08 3.07 -6.00
N ASP A 5 -21.52 1.95 -5.43
CA ASP A 5 -21.62 0.65 -6.08
C ASP A 5 -22.72 -0.21 -5.44
N ASP A 6 -22.96 -1.42 -5.97
CA ASP A 6 -23.98 -2.35 -5.45
C ASP A 6 -23.74 -2.69 -3.97
N LYS A 7 -22.47 -2.81 -3.54
CA LYS A 7 -22.11 -3.18 -2.17
C LYS A 7 -22.30 -2.02 -1.21
N THR A 8 -21.82 -0.82 -1.57
CA THR A 8 -21.95 0.38 -0.73
C THR A 8 -23.41 0.77 -0.54
N ILE A 9 -24.24 0.68 -1.59
CA ILE A 9 -25.68 0.92 -1.52
C ILE A 9 -26.35 -0.09 -0.58
N ARG A 10 -26.12 -1.37 -0.81
CA ARG A 10 -26.68 -2.45 0.02
C ARG A 10 -26.29 -2.31 1.49
N ASP A 11 -25.01 -2.12 1.74
CA ASP A 11 -24.47 -2.16 3.10
C ASP A 11 -24.80 -0.87 3.89
N SER A 12 -24.85 0.30 3.24
CA SER A 12 -25.35 1.54 3.87
C SER A 12 -26.80 1.41 4.31
N ARG A 13 -27.67 0.87 3.45
CA ARG A 13 -29.10 0.61 3.77
C ARG A 13 -29.24 -0.38 4.91
N LYS A 14 -28.43 -1.45 4.91
CA LYS A 14 -28.42 -2.44 6.01
C LYS A 14 -28.05 -1.83 7.35
N GLU A 15 -27.15 -0.84 7.36
CA GLU A 15 -26.75 -0.12 8.57
C GLU A 15 -27.68 1.07 8.90
N GLY A 16 -28.69 1.35 8.09
CA GLY A 16 -29.60 2.49 8.28
C GLY A 16 -28.93 3.85 8.12
N LYS A 17 -27.84 3.92 7.35
CA LYS A 17 -27.07 5.13 7.05
C LYS A 17 -27.40 5.63 5.65
N THR A 18 -27.17 6.93 5.41
CA THR A 18 -27.12 7.44 4.03
C THR A 18 -25.88 6.87 3.33
N LEU A 19 -25.92 6.76 2.00
CA LEU A 19 -24.75 6.34 1.22
C LEU A 19 -23.55 7.23 1.54
N LYS A 20 -23.78 8.54 1.61
CA LYS A 20 -22.74 9.54 1.91
C LYS A 20 -22.08 9.29 3.28
N ASP A 21 -22.87 9.19 4.35
CA ASP A 21 -22.31 8.99 5.71
C ASP A 21 -21.55 7.67 5.81
N PHE A 22 -22.04 6.63 5.12
CA PHE A 22 -21.40 5.33 5.07
C PHE A 22 -20.04 5.39 4.36
N THR A 23 -19.99 5.97 3.17
CA THR A 23 -18.76 6.03 2.36
C THR A 23 -17.74 7.03 2.92
N GLU A 24 -18.19 8.15 3.53
CA GLU A 24 -17.29 9.09 4.22
C GLU A 24 -16.59 8.43 5.42
N TYR A 25 -17.31 7.63 6.22
CA TYR A 25 -16.69 6.88 7.32
C TYR A 25 -15.57 5.95 6.85
N TYR A 26 -15.79 5.17 5.77
CA TYR A 26 -14.77 4.28 5.24
C TYR A 26 -13.63 5.00 4.52
N THR A 27 -13.93 6.15 3.90
CA THR A 27 -12.90 7.03 3.32
C THR A 27 -11.96 7.56 4.39
N GLU A 28 -12.49 8.04 5.51
CA GLU A 28 -11.68 8.51 6.63
C GLU A 28 -10.84 7.36 7.23
N ALA A 29 -11.46 6.21 7.43
CA ALA A 29 -10.77 5.02 7.92
C ALA A 29 -9.60 4.59 7.00
N PHE A 30 -9.80 4.63 5.68
CA PHE A 30 -8.77 4.32 4.70
C PHE A 30 -7.58 5.30 4.79
N PHE A 31 -7.86 6.60 4.88
CA PHE A 31 -6.79 7.58 4.98
C PHE A 31 -6.05 7.53 6.31
N ASN A 32 -6.74 7.21 7.40
CA ASN A 32 -6.09 6.97 8.70
C ASN A 32 -5.15 5.74 8.62
N ASP A 33 -5.55 4.68 7.92
CA ASP A 33 -4.71 3.52 7.67
C ASP A 33 -3.49 3.89 6.79
N CYS A 34 -3.65 4.75 5.77
CA CYS A 34 -2.55 5.27 4.95
C CYS A 34 -1.57 6.10 5.77
N ASP A 35 -2.08 7.00 6.62
CA ASP A 35 -1.25 7.83 7.49
C ASP A 35 -0.45 6.96 8.49
N ALA A 36 -1.08 5.93 9.07
CA ALA A 36 -0.42 4.98 9.96
C ALA A 36 0.71 4.20 9.26
N LEU A 37 0.58 3.93 7.97
CA LEU A 37 1.60 3.31 7.13
C LEU A 37 2.64 4.33 6.59
N ASN A 38 2.56 5.60 6.94
CA ASN A 38 3.39 6.67 6.38
C ASN A 38 3.34 6.71 4.83
N LEU A 39 2.15 6.57 4.27
CA LEU A 39 1.92 6.73 2.84
C LEU A 39 1.64 8.21 2.53
N GLU A 40 2.34 8.74 1.55
CA GLU A 40 2.08 10.08 1.05
C GLU A 40 0.68 10.16 0.44
N ARG A 41 -0.05 11.23 0.71
CA ARG A 41 -1.39 11.42 0.14
C ARG A 41 -1.27 11.90 -1.30
N PRO A 42 -2.10 11.36 -2.21
CA PRO A 42 -2.11 11.83 -3.59
C PRO A 42 -2.64 13.28 -3.67
N GLU A 43 -2.20 14.02 -4.67
CA GLU A 43 -2.62 15.40 -4.92
C GLU A 43 -4.12 15.49 -5.23
N HIS A 44 -4.69 14.47 -5.86
CA HIS A 44 -6.09 14.41 -6.23
C HIS A 44 -6.76 13.15 -5.68
N VAL A 45 -7.81 13.36 -4.90
CA VAL A 45 -8.69 12.29 -4.41
C VAL A 45 -10.07 12.54 -5.01
N THR A 46 -10.40 11.80 -6.05
CA THR A 46 -11.69 11.92 -6.76
C THR A 46 -12.73 10.96 -6.18
N LYS A 47 -13.98 11.40 -6.09
CA LYS A 47 -15.13 10.56 -5.71
C LYS A 47 -16.01 10.31 -6.93
N ALA A 48 -16.44 9.08 -7.14
CA ALA A 48 -17.29 8.74 -8.28
C ALA A 48 -18.59 9.54 -8.30
N THR A 49 -19.20 9.79 -7.12
CA THR A 49 -20.42 10.58 -7.01
C THR A 49 -20.29 12.04 -7.50
N ASP A 50 -19.09 12.64 -7.41
CA ASP A 50 -18.81 13.99 -7.92
C ASP A 50 -18.71 14.03 -9.45
N TYR A 51 -18.48 12.88 -10.09
CA TYR A 51 -18.22 12.76 -11.53
C TYR A 51 -19.39 12.21 -12.35
N VAL A 52 -20.54 11.94 -11.73
CA VAL A 52 -21.68 11.28 -12.42
C VAL A 52 -22.11 12.02 -13.69
N GLN A 53 -22.17 13.38 -13.67
CA GLN A 53 -22.53 14.14 -14.85
C GLN A 53 -21.48 14.04 -15.97
N ALA A 54 -20.20 14.01 -15.63
CA ALA A 54 -19.11 13.77 -16.58
C ALA A 54 -19.20 12.34 -17.16
N MET A 55 -19.51 11.35 -16.33
CA MET A 55 -19.73 9.96 -16.77
C MET A 55 -20.89 9.85 -17.75
N ILE A 56 -22.03 10.53 -17.48
CA ILE A 56 -23.17 10.57 -18.41
C ILE A 56 -22.74 11.15 -19.76
N GLY A 57 -21.97 12.26 -19.78
CA GLY A 57 -21.42 12.84 -20.98
C GLY A 57 -20.48 11.89 -21.73
N PHE A 58 -19.65 11.19 -21.01
CA PHE A 58 -18.70 10.21 -21.57
C PHE A 58 -19.43 8.99 -22.17
N VAL A 59 -20.42 8.44 -21.47
CA VAL A 59 -21.27 7.35 -21.98
C VAL A 59 -22.02 7.78 -23.23
N LYS A 60 -22.54 9.04 -23.25
CA LYS A 60 -23.16 9.59 -24.45
C LYS A 60 -22.20 9.62 -25.63
N THR A 61 -20.95 10.03 -25.42
CA THR A 61 -19.91 10.01 -26.48
C THR A 61 -19.70 8.60 -27.03
N LEU A 62 -19.66 7.58 -26.19
CA LEU A 62 -19.55 6.18 -26.61
C LEU A 62 -20.75 5.69 -27.42
N VAL A 63 -21.97 6.10 -27.02
CA VAL A 63 -23.19 5.81 -27.79
C VAL A 63 -23.18 6.50 -29.14
N ASP A 64 -22.86 7.80 -29.17
CA ASP A 64 -22.81 8.59 -30.42
C ASP A 64 -21.76 8.05 -31.42
N LYS A 65 -20.65 7.48 -30.91
CA LYS A 65 -19.59 6.84 -31.70
C LYS A 65 -19.91 5.38 -32.08
N GLY A 66 -21.02 4.80 -31.58
CA GLY A 66 -21.46 3.44 -31.87
C GLY A 66 -20.73 2.33 -31.12
N TYR A 67 -19.98 2.67 -30.04
CA TYR A 67 -19.33 1.70 -29.14
C TYR A 67 -20.24 1.23 -28.01
N ALA A 68 -21.34 1.92 -27.77
CA ALA A 68 -22.28 1.56 -26.73
C ALA A 68 -23.74 1.64 -27.25
N TYR A 69 -24.63 0.92 -26.56
CA TYR A 69 -26.04 0.87 -26.90
C TYR A 69 -26.91 0.86 -25.61
N GLU A 70 -28.12 1.43 -25.72
CA GLU A 70 -29.13 1.41 -24.66
C GLU A 70 -29.99 0.15 -24.75
N ARG A 71 -30.29 -0.44 -23.60
CA ARG A 71 -31.26 -1.51 -23.46
C ARG A 71 -31.96 -1.41 -22.11
N ASN A 72 -33.29 -1.20 -22.12
CA ASN A 72 -34.14 -1.15 -20.92
C ASN A 72 -33.67 -0.09 -19.89
N GLY A 73 -33.22 1.07 -20.32
CA GLY A 73 -32.73 2.14 -19.45
C GLY A 73 -31.29 1.96 -18.95
N SER A 74 -30.65 0.85 -19.24
CA SER A 74 -29.22 0.62 -19.02
C SER A 74 -28.42 0.83 -20.31
N VAL A 75 -27.15 1.22 -20.19
CA VAL A 75 -26.25 1.37 -21.34
C VAL A 75 -25.08 0.41 -21.21
N TYR A 76 -24.79 -0.31 -22.26
CA TYR A 76 -23.76 -1.32 -22.33
C TYR A 76 -22.69 -0.98 -23.37
N PHE A 77 -21.46 -1.27 -23.06
CA PHE A 77 -20.35 -1.20 -24.02
C PHE A 77 -20.36 -2.47 -24.91
N ALA A 78 -20.36 -2.28 -26.21
CA ALA A 78 -20.34 -3.35 -27.19
C ALA A 78 -18.90 -3.79 -27.46
N ILE A 79 -18.41 -4.81 -26.76
CA ILE A 79 -17.02 -5.29 -26.84
C ILE A 79 -16.60 -5.61 -28.29
N GLU A 80 -17.51 -6.18 -29.09
CA GLU A 80 -17.23 -6.53 -30.47
C GLU A 80 -16.90 -5.34 -31.38
N LYS A 81 -17.23 -4.10 -30.96
CA LYS A 81 -16.92 -2.87 -31.70
C LYS A 81 -15.50 -2.37 -31.45
N PHE A 82 -14.86 -2.77 -30.35
CA PHE A 82 -13.50 -2.39 -30.01
C PHE A 82 -12.52 -3.52 -30.31
N GLN A 83 -11.82 -3.42 -31.45
CA GLN A 83 -10.99 -4.50 -31.99
C GLN A 83 -9.82 -4.92 -31.08
N GLU A 84 -9.31 -3.99 -30.28
CA GLU A 84 -8.17 -4.21 -29.38
C GLU A 84 -8.59 -4.68 -27.97
N TYR A 85 -9.87 -5.05 -27.78
CA TYR A 85 -10.34 -5.55 -26.50
C TYR A 85 -9.55 -6.78 -26.05
N GLY A 86 -9.02 -6.73 -24.83
CA GLY A 86 -8.19 -7.81 -24.30
C GLY A 86 -6.68 -7.65 -24.50
N LYS A 87 -6.22 -6.61 -25.19
CA LYS A 87 -4.77 -6.39 -25.46
C LYS A 87 -3.91 -6.42 -24.18
N LEU A 88 -4.42 -5.90 -23.05
CA LEU A 88 -3.70 -5.88 -21.77
C LEU A 88 -3.42 -7.29 -21.21
N VAL A 89 -4.25 -8.25 -21.52
CA VAL A 89 -4.16 -9.64 -21.02
C VAL A 89 -3.72 -10.63 -22.09
N GLY A 90 -3.38 -10.13 -23.30
CA GLY A 90 -2.97 -10.97 -24.42
C GLY A 90 -4.07 -11.89 -24.96
N LEU A 91 -5.33 -11.49 -24.80
CA LEU A 91 -6.48 -12.21 -25.34
C LEU A 91 -6.87 -11.61 -26.68
N GLU A 92 -7.04 -12.46 -27.70
CA GLU A 92 -7.56 -12.05 -29.00
C GLU A 92 -9.09 -12.07 -29.01
N HIS A 93 -9.71 -11.30 -29.89
CA HIS A 93 -11.17 -11.22 -30.05
C HIS A 93 -11.85 -12.59 -30.25
N GLN A 94 -11.12 -13.56 -30.78
CA GLN A 94 -11.60 -14.94 -31.01
C GLN A 94 -11.75 -15.70 -29.69
N ASP A 95 -10.93 -15.43 -28.68
CA ASP A 95 -10.97 -16.12 -27.38
C ASP A 95 -12.25 -15.81 -26.62
N PHE A 96 -12.81 -14.61 -26.84
CA PHE A 96 -14.10 -14.24 -26.26
C PHE A 96 -15.28 -14.95 -26.95
N LYS A 97 -15.11 -15.47 -28.15
CA LYS A 97 -16.16 -16.21 -28.86
C LYS A 97 -16.30 -17.68 -28.42
N THR A 98 -15.25 -18.24 -27.84
CA THR A 98 -15.16 -19.66 -27.52
C THR A 98 -15.24 -19.98 -26.02
N ASN A 99 -15.20 -19.00 -25.13
CA ASN A 99 -15.14 -19.25 -23.69
C ASN A 99 -16.49 -19.62 -23.07
N ALA A 100 -16.90 -20.89 -23.36
CA ALA A 100 -17.88 -21.61 -22.54
C ALA A 100 -17.26 -22.11 -21.20
N ASP A 101 -15.97 -21.85 -20.93
CA ASP A 101 -15.18 -22.49 -19.87
C ASP A 101 -15.19 -21.77 -18.52
N GLY A 102 -16.27 -21.05 -18.16
CA GLY A 102 -16.53 -20.70 -16.74
C GLY A 102 -15.52 -19.81 -16.02
N ARG A 103 -14.51 -19.24 -16.69
CA ARG A 103 -13.52 -18.33 -16.07
C ARG A 103 -14.01 -16.89 -15.87
N LEU A 104 -15.24 -16.61 -16.27
CA LEU A 104 -15.90 -15.29 -16.17
C LEU A 104 -17.02 -15.31 -15.12
N GLN A 105 -16.84 -16.00 -13.99
CA GLN A 105 -17.88 -16.23 -12.99
C GLN A 105 -18.22 -15.03 -12.09
N ASP A 106 -17.53 -13.92 -12.17
CA ASP A 106 -17.81 -12.72 -11.36
C ASP A 106 -18.20 -11.49 -12.21
N ALA A 107 -18.61 -11.67 -13.44
CA ALA A 107 -19.26 -10.59 -14.17
C ALA A 107 -20.66 -10.36 -13.57
N ASP A 108 -20.95 -9.12 -13.20
CA ASP A 108 -22.28 -8.64 -12.84
C ASP A 108 -23.37 -9.35 -13.65
N GLU A 109 -24.52 -9.69 -13.04
CA GLU A 109 -25.65 -10.43 -13.65
C GLU A 109 -26.13 -9.76 -14.94
N TYR A 110 -25.55 -10.17 -16.08
CA TYR A 110 -25.99 -9.73 -17.41
C TYR A 110 -26.90 -10.76 -18.08
N GLY A 111 -27.91 -10.26 -18.77
CA GLY A 111 -28.86 -11.12 -19.50
C GLY A 111 -28.13 -12.06 -20.47
N LYS A 112 -28.54 -13.33 -20.47
CA LYS A 112 -27.88 -14.50 -21.07
C LYS A 112 -27.58 -14.46 -22.58
N GLU A 113 -27.91 -13.38 -23.28
CA GLU A 113 -27.76 -13.32 -24.76
C GLU A 113 -26.45 -12.64 -25.22
N HIS A 114 -25.83 -11.77 -24.34
CA HIS A 114 -24.56 -11.11 -24.63
C HIS A 114 -23.63 -11.18 -23.41
N VAL A 115 -23.09 -12.33 -23.14
CA VAL A 115 -22.22 -12.65 -21.96
C VAL A 115 -20.93 -11.81 -21.88
N ARG A 116 -20.76 -10.79 -22.73
CA ARG A 116 -19.49 -10.07 -22.91
C ARG A 116 -19.56 -8.57 -22.73
N ASP A 117 -20.70 -7.95 -23.06
CA ASP A 117 -20.87 -6.52 -22.97
C ASP A 117 -21.02 -6.13 -21.50
N PHE A 118 -20.38 -5.04 -21.08
CA PHE A 118 -20.40 -4.59 -19.69
C PHE A 118 -21.15 -3.26 -19.54
N ALA A 119 -21.75 -3.04 -18.36
CA ALA A 119 -22.58 -1.86 -18.11
C ALA A 119 -21.72 -0.60 -17.92
N LEU A 120 -22.07 0.44 -18.65
CA LEU A 120 -21.61 1.81 -18.50
C LEU A 120 -22.54 2.62 -17.61
N TRP A 121 -23.87 2.35 -17.73
CA TRP A 121 -24.93 2.94 -16.95
C TRP A 121 -25.92 1.85 -16.56
N LYS A 122 -26.26 1.73 -15.29
CA LYS A 122 -27.22 0.79 -14.75
C LYS A 122 -28.55 1.50 -14.50
N ALA A 123 -29.65 1.02 -15.10
CA ALA A 123 -30.99 1.53 -14.81
C ALA A 123 -31.32 1.33 -13.32
N TRP A 124 -32.01 2.29 -12.75
CA TRP A 124 -32.44 2.23 -11.35
C TRP A 124 -33.37 1.03 -11.10
N THR A 125 -33.20 0.41 -9.95
CA THR A 125 -34.04 -0.66 -9.42
C THR A 125 -34.49 -0.33 -7.99
N GLU A 126 -35.45 -1.07 -7.46
CA GLU A 126 -35.90 -0.90 -6.05
C GLU A 126 -34.76 -1.17 -5.04
N ASP A 127 -33.76 -1.97 -5.41
CA ASP A 127 -32.59 -2.26 -4.59
C ASP A 127 -31.66 -1.05 -4.44
N ASP A 128 -31.67 -0.12 -5.38
CA ASP A 128 -30.90 1.12 -5.31
C ASP A 128 -31.52 2.16 -4.34
N GLY A 129 -32.83 2.02 -4.00
CA GLY A 129 -33.54 2.90 -3.08
C GLY A 129 -33.58 4.35 -3.57
N ASP A 130 -33.01 5.26 -2.77
CA ASP A 130 -32.91 6.70 -3.07
C ASP A 130 -31.63 7.10 -3.81
N VAL A 131 -30.77 6.11 -4.14
CA VAL A 131 -29.50 6.35 -4.85
C VAL A 131 -29.69 6.25 -6.36
N TYR A 132 -29.88 7.38 -7.02
CA TYR A 132 -29.98 7.47 -8.48
C TYR A 132 -29.68 8.89 -8.98
N TRP A 133 -29.36 9.00 -10.25
CA TRP A 133 -29.24 10.24 -10.99
C TRP A 133 -30.11 10.19 -12.24
N ASP A 134 -30.60 11.35 -12.65
CA ASP A 134 -31.31 11.47 -13.93
C ASP A 134 -30.31 11.48 -15.09
N SER A 135 -30.62 10.73 -16.12
CA SER A 135 -29.80 10.61 -17.34
C SER A 135 -30.70 10.60 -18.58
N PRO A 136 -30.13 10.73 -19.81
CA PRO A 136 -30.91 10.56 -21.04
C PRO A 136 -31.60 9.20 -21.18
N TRP A 137 -31.15 8.20 -20.46
CA TRP A 137 -31.68 6.83 -20.47
C TRP A 137 -32.66 6.54 -19.33
N GLY A 138 -32.93 7.53 -18.50
CA GLY A 138 -33.76 7.42 -17.31
C GLY A 138 -32.95 7.50 -16.01
N LYS A 139 -33.64 7.23 -14.89
CA LYS A 139 -32.99 7.14 -13.59
C LYS A 139 -32.04 5.95 -13.53
N GLY A 140 -30.87 6.14 -12.91
CA GLY A 140 -29.87 5.09 -12.78
C GLY A 140 -28.58 5.58 -12.13
N ARG A 141 -27.53 4.80 -12.28
CA ARG A 141 -26.20 5.07 -11.74
C ARG A 141 -25.09 4.57 -12.67
N PRO A 142 -23.85 5.07 -12.52
CA PRO A 142 -22.74 4.58 -13.33
C PRO A 142 -22.43 3.10 -13.07
N GLY A 143 -21.90 2.43 -14.09
CA GLY A 143 -21.20 1.17 -13.93
C GLY A 143 -19.84 1.39 -13.26
N TRP A 144 -19.28 0.35 -12.66
CA TRP A 144 -18.03 0.46 -11.92
C TRP A 144 -16.83 0.90 -12.77
N HIS A 145 -16.72 0.42 -13.99
CA HIS A 145 -15.53 0.65 -14.82
C HIS A 145 -15.44 2.06 -15.41
N ILE A 146 -16.58 2.74 -15.62
CA ILE A 146 -16.60 4.10 -16.19
C ILE A 146 -16.06 5.15 -15.22
N GLU A 147 -16.13 4.89 -13.92
CA GLU A 147 -15.68 5.80 -12.89
C GLU A 147 -14.19 6.14 -13.10
N CYS A 148 -13.35 5.12 -13.15
CA CYS A 148 -11.91 5.28 -13.28
C CYS A 148 -11.53 5.89 -14.64
N SER A 149 -12.17 5.48 -15.73
CA SER A 149 -11.91 6.04 -17.06
C SER A 149 -12.16 7.55 -17.09
N VAL A 150 -13.28 8.01 -16.51
CA VAL A 150 -13.66 9.44 -16.54
C VAL A 150 -12.81 10.26 -15.58
N MET A 151 -12.62 9.76 -14.34
CA MET A 151 -11.85 10.47 -13.33
C MET A 151 -10.38 10.61 -13.72
N SER A 152 -9.77 9.56 -14.29
CA SER A 152 -8.38 9.60 -14.76
C SER A 152 -8.21 10.54 -15.94
N THR A 153 -9.09 10.45 -16.94
CA THR A 153 -9.04 11.33 -18.10
C THR A 153 -9.22 12.81 -17.74
N ASP A 154 -10.08 13.11 -16.75
CA ASP A 154 -10.27 14.50 -16.30
C ASP A 154 -9.02 15.07 -15.61
N LYS A 155 -8.35 14.27 -14.77
CA LYS A 155 -7.20 14.75 -13.99
C LYS A 155 -5.88 14.68 -14.73
N LEU A 156 -5.68 13.65 -15.54
CA LEU A 156 -4.39 13.33 -16.12
C LEU A 156 -4.35 13.51 -17.64
N GLY A 157 -5.52 13.78 -18.25
CA GLY A 157 -5.64 13.87 -19.72
C GLY A 157 -6.01 12.50 -20.33
N PRO A 158 -6.23 12.50 -21.67
CA PRO A 158 -6.65 11.29 -22.38
C PRO A 158 -5.59 10.20 -22.39
N THR A 159 -4.32 10.57 -22.28
CA THR A 159 -3.16 9.66 -22.16
C THR A 159 -2.33 10.09 -20.97
N PHE A 160 -1.97 9.14 -20.11
CA PHE A 160 -1.09 9.38 -18.97
C PHE A 160 -0.02 8.29 -18.84
N ASP A 161 0.97 8.51 -17.96
CA ASP A 161 2.18 7.68 -17.98
C ASP A 161 2.00 6.32 -17.33
N LEU A 162 1.33 6.25 -16.16
CA LEU A 162 1.24 5.03 -15.37
C LEU A 162 -0.14 4.83 -14.75
N HIS A 163 -0.71 3.63 -14.95
CA HIS A 163 -1.91 3.16 -14.25
C HIS A 163 -1.58 1.96 -13.36
N ALA A 164 -2.05 1.98 -12.13
CA ALA A 164 -1.71 0.96 -11.15
C ALA A 164 -2.96 0.32 -10.51
N GLY A 165 -2.83 -0.94 -10.08
CA GLY A 165 -3.87 -1.66 -9.34
C GLY A 165 -3.47 -3.05 -8.93
N GLY A 166 -4.38 -3.82 -8.34
CA GLY A 166 -4.18 -5.24 -8.07
C GLY A 166 -4.20 -6.07 -9.36
N VAL A 167 -3.56 -7.23 -9.34
CA VAL A 167 -3.53 -8.14 -10.50
C VAL A 167 -4.93 -8.62 -10.89
N ASP A 168 -5.87 -8.69 -9.95
CA ASP A 168 -7.28 -9.00 -10.15
C ASP A 168 -8.03 -7.95 -10.99
N LEU A 169 -7.58 -6.69 -10.94
CA LEU A 169 -8.15 -5.61 -11.74
C LEU A 169 -7.73 -5.66 -13.21
N LYS A 170 -6.66 -6.39 -13.54
CA LYS A 170 -6.15 -6.49 -14.91
C LYS A 170 -7.24 -6.94 -15.90
N PHE A 171 -8.07 -7.87 -15.45
CA PHE A 171 -9.26 -8.31 -16.16
C PHE A 171 -10.41 -8.60 -15.17
N PRO A 172 -11.63 -8.05 -15.40
CA PRO A 172 -12.01 -7.25 -16.57
C PRO A 172 -11.80 -5.73 -16.40
N HIS A 173 -11.54 -5.19 -15.17
CA HIS A 173 -11.66 -3.77 -14.85
C HIS A 173 -10.78 -2.87 -15.73
N HIS A 174 -9.46 -3.03 -15.69
CA HIS A 174 -8.53 -2.22 -16.49
C HIS A 174 -8.69 -2.46 -18.00
N THR A 175 -9.02 -3.68 -18.41
CA THR A 175 -9.34 -3.98 -19.81
C THR A 175 -10.57 -3.20 -20.29
N ASN A 176 -11.58 -3.05 -19.42
CA ASN A 176 -12.78 -2.28 -19.70
C ASN A 176 -12.49 -0.78 -19.70
N GLU A 177 -11.62 -0.29 -18.80
CA GLU A 177 -11.19 1.11 -18.80
C GLU A 177 -10.48 1.49 -20.11
N ILE A 178 -9.56 0.66 -20.57
CA ILE A 178 -8.90 0.85 -21.89
C ILE A 178 -9.95 0.96 -22.99
N ALA A 179 -10.87 0.03 -23.07
CA ALA A 179 -11.89 0.02 -24.11
C ALA A 179 -12.75 1.28 -24.08
N GLN A 180 -13.17 1.73 -22.89
CA GLN A 180 -13.98 2.94 -22.71
C GLN A 180 -13.19 4.21 -23.10
N ALA A 181 -12.00 4.37 -22.54
CA ALA A 181 -11.22 5.58 -22.73
C ALA A 181 -10.74 5.73 -24.17
N GLU A 182 -10.16 4.68 -24.75
CA GLU A 182 -9.65 4.72 -26.12
C GLU A 182 -10.76 4.81 -27.18
N ALA A 183 -11.90 4.16 -26.97
CA ALA A 183 -13.06 4.32 -27.85
C ALA A 183 -13.62 5.76 -27.79
N ALA A 184 -13.64 6.37 -26.60
CA ALA A 184 -14.14 7.72 -26.43
C ALA A 184 -13.18 8.80 -26.96
N THR A 185 -11.88 8.67 -26.72
CA THR A 185 -10.87 9.70 -27.06
C THR A 185 -10.20 9.46 -28.40
N GLY A 186 -9.95 8.22 -28.77
CA GLY A 186 -9.13 7.82 -29.91
C GLY A 186 -7.63 7.82 -29.61
N GLU A 187 -7.24 7.96 -28.36
CA GLU A 187 -5.86 8.02 -27.89
C GLU A 187 -5.58 6.85 -26.93
N GLU A 188 -4.32 6.44 -26.80
CA GLU A 188 -3.89 5.43 -25.82
C GLU A 188 -4.18 5.89 -24.41
N PHE A 189 -4.81 5.05 -23.58
CA PHE A 189 -5.25 5.45 -22.25
C PHE A 189 -4.07 5.58 -21.26
N ALA A 190 -3.25 4.53 -21.12
CA ALA A 190 -2.09 4.55 -20.23
C ALA A 190 -0.89 3.88 -20.91
N LYS A 191 0.29 4.54 -20.82
CA LYS A 191 1.53 4.04 -21.45
C LYS A 191 2.10 2.84 -20.73
N HIS A 192 1.98 2.79 -19.40
CA HIS A 192 2.52 1.74 -18.55
C HIS A 192 1.47 1.26 -17.55
N TRP A 193 1.50 -0.05 -17.27
CA TRP A 193 0.60 -0.71 -16.35
C TRP A 193 1.38 -1.36 -15.22
N PHE A 194 0.97 -1.09 -13.98
CA PHE A 194 1.60 -1.63 -12.78
C PHE A 194 0.58 -2.45 -11.99
N HIS A 195 0.83 -3.77 -11.87
CA HIS A 195 -0.09 -4.67 -11.17
C HIS A 195 0.60 -5.36 -10.01
N VAL A 196 0.04 -5.19 -8.82
CA VAL A 196 0.53 -5.79 -7.58
C VAL A 196 -0.15 -7.13 -7.37
N GLU A 197 0.66 -8.17 -7.06
CA GLU A 197 0.19 -9.52 -6.82
C GLU A 197 -0.59 -9.62 -5.49
N HIS A 198 -1.37 -10.68 -5.34
CA HIS A 198 -2.23 -10.93 -4.19
C HIS A 198 -1.46 -11.04 -2.88
N LEU A 199 -2.10 -10.60 -1.80
CA LEU A 199 -1.71 -10.90 -0.44
C LEU A 199 -2.51 -12.11 0.04
N ILE A 200 -1.80 -13.09 0.63
CA ILE A 200 -2.39 -14.20 1.38
C ILE A 200 -2.07 -14.06 2.86
N VAL A 201 -2.84 -14.72 3.72
CA VAL A 201 -2.70 -14.64 5.17
C VAL A 201 -2.53 -16.04 5.73
N GLU A 202 -1.43 -16.27 6.46
CA GLU A 202 -1.10 -17.58 7.04
C GLU A 202 -1.13 -18.73 6.01
N GLY A 203 -0.66 -18.43 4.78
CA GLY A 203 -0.60 -19.40 3.69
C GLY A 203 -1.88 -19.61 2.90
N GLU A 204 -2.97 -18.92 3.25
CA GLU A 204 -4.28 -19.08 2.63
C GLU A 204 -4.83 -17.76 2.07
N LYS A 205 -5.75 -17.85 1.10
CA LYS A 205 -6.46 -16.67 0.59
C LYS A 205 -7.21 -15.98 1.72
N MET A 206 -7.00 -14.67 1.86
CA MET A 206 -7.71 -13.86 2.86
C MET A 206 -9.21 -13.81 2.56
N SER A 207 -10.04 -14.20 3.52
CA SER A 207 -11.50 -14.13 3.41
C SER A 207 -12.17 -13.99 4.78
N LYS A 208 -13.33 -13.30 4.79
CA LYS A 208 -14.15 -13.17 6.01
C LYS A 208 -14.68 -14.53 6.49
N SER A 209 -15.02 -15.43 5.57
CA SER A 209 -15.54 -16.76 5.88
C SER A 209 -14.50 -17.70 6.50
N ALA A 210 -13.22 -17.54 6.15
CA ALA A 210 -12.12 -18.29 6.74
C ALA A 210 -11.65 -17.73 8.10
N GLY A 211 -12.13 -16.52 8.49
CA GLY A 211 -11.72 -15.88 9.74
C GLY A 211 -10.29 -15.34 9.74
N ASN A 212 -9.65 -15.31 8.58
CA ASN A 212 -8.29 -14.79 8.38
C ASN A 212 -8.27 -13.42 7.69
N PHE A 213 -9.35 -12.66 7.79
CA PHE A 213 -9.46 -11.31 7.26
C PHE A 213 -9.01 -10.31 8.34
N TYR A 214 -7.98 -9.54 8.04
CA TYR A 214 -7.44 -8.51 8.92
C TYR A 214 -7.38 -7.16 8.20
N THR A 215 -7.85 -6.12 8.88
CA THR A 215 -7.57 -4.73 8.53
C THR A 215 -6.26 -4.28 9.19
N LEU A 216 -5.72 -3.13 8.77
CA LEU A 216 -4.57 -2.55 9.48
C LEU A 216 -4.90 -2.27 10.95
N ARG A 217 -6.12 -1.82 11.25
CA ARG A 217 -6.59 -1.56 12.63
C ARG A 217 -6.52 -2.81 13.50
N ASP A 218 -6.92 -3.97 12.97
CA ASP A 218 -6.79 -5.25 13.70
C ASP A 218 -5.34 -5.58 14.02
N VAL A 219 -4.40 -5.21 13.13
CA VAL A 219 -2.96 -5.39 13.34
C VAL A 219 -2.45 -4.44 14.44
N LEU A 220 -2.88 -3.17 14.40
CA LEU A 220 -2.52 -2.17 15.40
C LEU A 220 -3.09 -2.53 16.80
N GLU A 221 -4.32 -3.02 16.89
CA GLU A 221 -4.95 -3.49 18.13
C GLU A 221 -4.21 -4.68 18.77
N LYS A 222 -3.53 -5.50 17.95
CA LYS A 222 -2.66 -6.59 18.44
C LYS A 222 -1.30 -6.09 18.95
N GLY A 223 -1.05 -4.78 18.99
CA GLY A 223 0.16 -4.18 19.52
C GLY A 223 1.33 -4.08 18.54
N TYR A 224 1.05 -4.20 17.25
CA TYR A 224 1.98 -3.83 16.19
C TYR A 224 1.77 -2.38 15.79
N ASN A 225 2.71 -1.80 15.04
CA ASN A 225 2.60 -0.43 14.54
C ASN A 225 2.66 -0.38 13.01
N GLY A 226 2.32 0.78 12.43
CA GLY A 226 2.28 0.95 10.99
C GLY A 226 3.63 0.78 10.32
N ARG A 227 4.73 1.14 10.98
CA ARG A 227 6.10 0.96 10.49
C ARG A 227 6.45 -0.53 10.33
N GLU A 228 6.03 -1.37 11.30
CA GLU A 228 6.21 -2.81 11.25
C GLU A 228 5.39 -3.42 10.10
N ALA A 229 4.14 -3.01 9.97
CA ALA A 229 3.27 -3.44 8.87
C ALA A 229 3.85 -3.02 7.50
N ARG A 230 4.29 -1.75 7.35
CA ARG A 230 4.91 -1.24 6.13
C ARG A 230 6.15 -2.04 5.73
N TYR A 231 7.06 -2.29 6.67
CA TYR A 231 8.27 -3.06 6.37
C TYR A 231 7.96 -4.48 5.90
N LEU A 232 6.98 -5.16 6.54
CA LEU A 232 6.54 -6.49 6.12
C LEU A 232 5.97 -6.45 4.68
N LEU A 233 5.11 -5.47 4.38
CA LEU A 233 4.51 -5.32 3.05
C LEU A 233 5.56 -5.02 1.97
N LEU A 234 6.60 -4.24 2.29
CA LEU A 234 7.72 -3.96 1.39
C LEU A 234 8.66 -5.16 1.20
N GLY A 235 8.65 -6.13 2.10
CA GLY A 235 9.61 -7.25 2.10
C GLY A 235 9.53 -8.19 0.90
N THR A 236 8.46 -8.11 0.09
CA THR A 236 8.22 -8.97 -1.06
C THR A 236 8.08 -8.13 -2.33
N HIS A 237 8.69 -8.59 -3.42
CA HIS A 237 8.55 -7.94 -4.72
C HIS A 237 7.08 -7.87 -5.15
N TYR A 238 6.62 -6.76 -5.70
CA TYR A 238 5.21 -6.52 -6.02
C TYR A 238 4.58 -7.53 -7.00
N ARG A 239 5.39 -8.20 -7.84
CA ARG A 239 4.95 -9.28 -8.75
C ARG A 239 4.86 -10.63 -8.07
N SER A 240 5.23 -10.73 -6.79
CA SER A 240 5.21 -11.98 -6.03
C SER A 240 4.15 -11.94 -4.96
N MET A 241 3.52 -13.07 -4.72
CA MET A 241 2.49 -13.22 -3.69
C MET A 241 3.11 -13.00 -2.31
N LEU A 242 2.60 -12.03 -1.56
CA LEU A 242 3.00 -11.77 -0.18
C LEU A 242 2.21 -12.66 0.78
N ASN A 243 2.90 -13.42 1.61
CA ASN A 243 2.28 -14.15 2.72
C ASN A 243 2.39 -13.32 4.02
N PHE A 244 1.30 -12.69 4.41
CA PHE A 244 1.21 -11.97 5.68
C PHE A 244 1.06 -12.97 6.83
N THR A 245 1.97 -12.89 7.80
CA THR A 245 1.91 -13.70 9.03
C THR A 245 2.25 -12.86 10.25
N PHE A 246 1.71 -13.20 11.43
CA PHE A 246 2.09 -12.53 12.67
C PHE A 246 3.52 -12.88 13.11
N GLU A 247 4.02 -14.07 12.75
CA GLU A 247 5.44 -14.39 12.92
C GLU A 247 6.34 -13.49 12.08
N GLY A 248 5.93 -13.19 10.84
CA GLY A 248 6.59 -12.23 9.96
C GLY A 248 6.64 -10.83 10.56
N LEU A 249 5.54 -10.36 11.17
CA LEU A 249 5.50 -9.07 11.87
C LEU A 249 6.46 -9.04 13.06
N GLU A 250 6.54 -10.11 13.84
CA GLU A 250 7.47 -10.21 14.96
C GLU A 250 8.94 -10.22 14.48
N ALA A 251 9.24 -10.90 13.39
CA ALA A 251 10.56 -10.87 12.77
C ALA A 251 10.91 -9.47 12.22
N THR A 252 9.92 -8.78 11.66
CA THR A 252 10.04 -7.39 11.21
C THR A 252 10.36 -6.45 12.36
N ARG A 253 9.65 -6.55 13.48
CA ARG A 253 9.93 -5.76 14.70
C ARG A 253 11.40 -5.87 15.11
N LYS A 254 11.92 -7.08 15.21
CA LYS A 254 13.33 -7.32 15.54
C LYS A 254 14.30 -6.76 14.50
N THR A 255 13.89 -6.74 13.25
CA THR A 255 14.71 -6.16 12.17
C THR A 255 14.75 -4.64 12.27
N LEU A 256 13.62 -3.99 12.52
CA LEU A 256 13.53 -2.55 12.72
C LEU A 256 14.30 -2.11 13.99
N GLU A 257 14.23 -2.87 15.07
CA GLU A 257 15.05 -2.63 16.27
C GLU A 257 16.55 -2.63 15.95
N ARG A 258 17.02 -3.57 15.12
CA ARG A 258 18.44 -3.61 14.70
C ARG A 258 18.82 -2.45 13.80
N ILE A 259 17.90 -1.97 12.95
CA ILE A 259 18.10 -0.76 12.15
C ILE A 259 18.21 0.45 13.07
N ASP A 260 17.31 0.60 14.03
CA ASP A 260 17.31 1.70 14.99
C ASP A 260 18.60 1.73 15.84
N ASP A 261 19.03 0.58 16.36
CA ASP A 261 20.28 0.44 17.07
C ASP A 261 21.51 0.81 16.21
N PHE A 262 21.50 0.47 14.94
CA PHE A 262 22.55 0.85 14.00
C PHE A 262 22.61 2.36 13.79
N LEU A 263 21.46 3.02 13.57
CA LEU A 263 21.38 4.46 13.40
C LEU A 263 21.84 5.21 14.65
N LEU A 264 21.39 4.79 15.82
CA LEU A 264 21.81 5.38 17.11
C LEU A 264 23.32 5.23 17.34
N ARG A 265 23.91 4.10 16.97
CA ARG A 265 25.36 3.89 17.08
C ARG A 265 26.12 4.80 16.13
N LEU A 266 25.65 5.02 14.91
CA LEU A 266 26.28 5.93 13.96
C LEU A 266 26.24 7.39 14.43
N GLN A 267 25.14 7.82 15.07
CA GLN A 267 25.01 9.16 15.62
C GLN A 267 26.07 9.46 16.71
N GLU A 268 26.57 8.44 17.38
CA GLU A 268 27.57 8.53 18.45
C GLU A 268 28.99 8.14 18.00
N ALA A 269 29.18 7.80 16.71
CA ALA A 269 30.44 7.28 16.21
C ALA A 269 31.55 8.35 16.24
N ASP A 270 32.73 7.96 16.75
CA ASP A 270 33.95 8.78 16.81
C ASP A 270 35.21 7.87 16.72
N GLY A 271 35.15 6.84 15.89
CA GLY A 271 36.23 5.87 15.70
C GLY A 271 37.24 6.28 14.63
N PRO A 272 38.23 5.41 14.36
CA PRO A 272 39.29 5.69 13.40
C PRO A 272 38.96 5.30 11.96
N ASP A 273 37.93 4.50 11.70
CA ASP A 273 37.73 3.85 10.41
C ASP A 273 36.95 4.76 9.44
N ASP A 274 37.41 4.80 8.19
CA ASP A 274 36.62 5.38 7.10
C ASP A 274 35.72 4.27 6.49
N VAL A 275 34.42 4.53 6.48
CA VAL A 275 33.36 3.66 5.94
C VAL A 275 32.62 4.32 4.77
N SER A 276 33.18 5.39 4.22
CA SER A 276 32.55 6.13 3.12
C SER A 276 32.36 5.28 1.86
N GLY A 277 33.31 4.37 1.60
CA GLY A 277 33.22 3.46 0.46
C GLY A 277 32.07 2.46 0.55
N GLU A 278 31.76 1.98 1.76
CA GLU A 278 30.58 1.12 1.99
C GLU A 278 29.28 1.87 1.72
N ALA A 279 29.21 3.14 2.10
CA ALA A 279 28.03 3.99 1.83
C ALA A 279 27.81 4.15 0.32
N GLU A 280 28.84 4.50 -0.44
CA GLU A 280 28.78 4.66 -1.90
C GLU A 280 28.39 3.37 -2.63
N GLN A 281 28.94 2.23 -2.20
CA GLN A 281 28.59 0.93 -2.76
C GLN A 281 27.12 0.56 -2.47
N ALA A 282 26.63 0.84 -1.27
CA ALA A 282 25.27 0.55 -0.88
C ALA A 282 24.27 1.44 -1.63
N GLU A 283 24.56 2.74 -1.79
CA GLU A 283 23.74 3.67 -2.55
C GLU A 283 23.57 3.17 -3.99
N LYS A 284 24.68 2.88 -4.64
CA LYS A 284 24.66 2.34 -6.00
C LYS A 284 23.86 1.03 -6.10
N ALA A 285 24.07 0.08 -5.17
CA ALA A 285 23.35 -1.20 -5.20
C ALA A 285 21.85 -1.05 -4.90
N PHE A 286 21.48 -0.09 -4.08
CA PHE A 286 20.07 0.24 -3.77
C PHE A 286 19.38 0.80 -5.02
N ASP A 287 20.01 1.76 -5.69
CA ASP A 287 19.47 2.39 -6.89
C ASP A 287 19.36 1.37 -8.04
N GLU A 288 20.42 0.59 -8.31
CA GLU A 288 20.40 -0.47 -9.33
C GLU A 288 19.27 -1.49 -9.07
N ALA A 289 19.00 -1.82 -7.81
CA ALA A 289 17.89 -2.73 -7.47
C ALA A 289 16.52 -2.10 -7.75
N LEU A 290 16.32 -0.82 -7.45
CA LEU A 290 15.06 -0.13 -7.74
C LEU A 290 14.86 0.12 -9.24
N GLU A 291 15.93 0.36 -10.00
CA GLU A 291 15.90 0.47 -11.46
C GLU A 291 15.58 -0.86 -12.15
N ASP A 292 15.84 -2.00 -11.48
CA ASP A 292 15.47 -3.35 -11.93
C ASP A 292 14.07 -3.72 -11.47
N ASP A 293 13.05 -3.14 -12.11
CA ASP A 293 11.62 -3.43 -11.89
C ASP A 293 11.19 -3.28 -10.41
N LEU A 294 11.69 -2.26 -9.73
CA LEU A 294 11.40 -1.99 -8.31
C LEU A 294 11.74 -3.19 -7.40
N ASN A 295 12.89 -3.82 -7.63
CA ASN A 295 13.38 -4.95 -6.82
C ASN A 295 13.67 -4.55 -5.38
N ILE A 296 12.61 -4.35 -4.62
CA ILE A 296 12.66 -3.90 -3.22
C ILE A 296 13.45 -4.87 -2.33
N SER A 297 13.41 -6.17 -2.63
CA SER A 297 14.18 -7.17 -1.88
C SER A 297 15.69 -6.96 -2.07
N GLY A 298 16.12 -6.60 -3.29
CA GLY A 298 17.52 -6.22 -3.59
C GLY A 298 17.91 -4.92 -2.88
N ALA A 299 17.04 -3.91 -2.91
CA ALA A 299 17.26 -2.64 -2.22
C ALA A 299 17.41 -2.81 -0.70
N LEU A 300 16.52 -3.59 -0.07
CA LEU A 300 16.64 -3.93 1.36
C LEU A 300 17.92 -4.73 1.65
N ALA A 301 18.31 -5.64 0.76
CA ALA A 301 19.55 -6.39 0.91
C ALA A 301 20.77 -5.45 0.89
N ALA A 302 20.83 -4.46 -0.01
CA ALA A 302 21.90 -3.45 -0.06
C ALA A 302 22.02 -2.69 1.28
N MET A 303 20.89 -2.25 1.86
CA MET A 303 20.87 -1.61 3.16
C MET A 303 21.38 -2.54 4.27
N HIS A 304 20.97 -3.80 4.31
CA HIS A 304 21.42 -4.75 5.32
C HIS A 304 22.91 -5.15 5.15
N GLU A 305 23.43 -5.15 3.94
CA GLU A 305 24.85 -5.36 3.69
C GLU A 305 25.70 -4.19 4.14
N LEU A 306 25.25 -2.96 3.90
CA LEU A 306 25.85 -1.75 4.47
C LEU A 306 25.96 -1.86 6.00
N MET A 307 24.83 -2.16 6.66
CA MET A 307 24.80 -2.34 8.11
C MET A 307 25.79 -3.40 8.59
N ARG A 308 25.87 -4.55 7.88
CA ARG A 308 26.77 -5.65 8.20
C ARG A 308 28.24 -5.27 8.04
N GLY A 309 28.57 -4.52 6.98
CA GLY A 309 29.93 -4.05 6.69
C GLY A 309 30.41 -3.04 7.74
N VAL A 310 29.58 -2.03 7.98
CA VAL A 310 29.88 -0.94 8.95
C VAL A 310 29.93 -1.46 10.39
N ASN A 311 29.07 -2.45 10.74
CA ASN A 311 29.04 -3.05 12.08
C ASN A 311 30.35 -3.77 12.47
N LYS A 312 31.22 -4.10 11.53
CA LYS A 312 32.54 -4.72 11.79
C LYS A 312 33.64 -3.72 12.06
N LYS A 313 33.33 -2.42 11.94
CA LYS A 313 34.28 -1.30 12.01
C LYS A 313 33.88 -0.33 13.13
N GLN A 314 34.81 0.59 13.41
CA GLN A 314 34.60 1.73 14.31
C GLN A 314 34.58 3.02 13.48
N PRO A 315 33.45 3.42 12.91
CA PRO A 315 33.40 4.53 11.97
C PRO A 315 33.87 5.84 12.58
N SER A 316 34.61 6.62 11.79
CA SER A 316 34.89 8.01 12.14
C SER A 316 33.59 8.83 12.09
N LYS A 317 33.56 9.93 12.83
CA LYS A 317 32.40 10.83 12.88
C LYS A 317 31.97 11.32 11.50
N GLU A 318 32.94 11.61 10.61
CA GLU A 318 32.67 12.10 9.26
C GLU A 318 32.06 11.00 8.37
N SER A 319 32.68 9.81 8.36
CA SER A 319 32.17 8.70 7.54
C SER A 319 30.87 8.13 8.08
N ALA A 320 30.65 8.13 9.41
CA ALA A 320 29.37 7.78 10.02
C ALA A 320 28.24 8.69 9.56
N ARG A 321 28.53 10.02 9.45
CA ARG A 321 27.54 10.98 8.93
C ARG A 321 27.17 10.67 7.49
N LYS A 322 28.15 10.31 6.65
CA LYS A 322 27.87 9.91 5.27
C LYS A 322 26.98 8.67 5.19
N VAL A 323 27.24 7.66 6.03
CA VAL A 323 26.39 6.46 6.11
C VAL A 323 24.98 6.82 6.55
N LEU A 324 24.81 7.73 7.53
CA LEU A 324 23.48 8.21 7.95
C LEU A 324 22.75 8.91 6.81
N GLU A 325 23.43 9.79 6.07
CA GLU A 325 22.85 10.50 4.91
C GLU A 325 22.39 9.50 3.84
N THR A 326 23.18 8.48 3.52
CA THR A 326 22.83 7.40 2.60
C THR A 326 21.59 6.63 3.08
N VAL A 327 21.55 6.20 4.35
CA VAL A 327 20.39 5.47 4.90
C VAL A 327 19.14 6.35 4.94
N TYR A 328 19.28 7.65 5.19
CA TYR A 328 18.18 8.59 5.11
C TYR A 328 17.68 8.79 3.67
N GLY A 329 18.57 8.71 2.67
CA GLY A 329 18.18 8.65 1.26
C GLY A 329 17.35 7.40 0.95
N PHE A 330 17.74 6.24 1.48
CA PHE A 330 16.93 5.03 1.36
C PHE A 330 15.55 5.19 2.01
N ASP A 331 15.49 5.91 3.14
CA ASP A 331 14.23 6.14 3.85
C ASP A 331 13.27 7.08 3.11
N ASP A 332 13.77 7.95 2.24
CA ASP A 332 12.92 8.78 1.38
C ASP A 332 12.08 7.92 0.40
N VAL A 333 12.56 6.71 0.07
CA VAL A 333 11.81 5.71 -0.71
C VAL A 333 11.05 4.74 0.21
N LEU A 334 11.71 4.22 1.24
CA LEU A 334 11.14 3.18 2.10
C LEU A 334 10.06 3.71 3.04
N GLY A 335 10.17 4.98 3.49
CA GLY A 335 9.20 5.63 4.38
C GLY A 335 9.09 4.97 5.75
N LEU A 336 10.20 4.46 6.28
CA LEU A 336 10.26 3.76 7.57
C LEU A 336 10.50 4.68 8.77
N GLY A 337 10.60 6.01 8.56
CA GLY A 337 10.83 6.98 9.63
C GLY A 337 12.20 6.87 10.29
N MET A 338 13.23 6.50 9.51
CA MET A 338 14.59 6.32 10.03
C MET A 338 15.23 7.65 10.46
N LYS A 339 14.82 8.76 9.84
CA LYS A 339 15.27 10.13 10.20
C LYS A 339 14.82 10.55 11.61
N ASP A 340 13.72 9.98 12.10
CA ASP A 340 13.12 10.33 13.38
C ASP A 340 13.65 9.48 14.55
N VAL A 341 14.50 8.51 14.25
CA VAL A 341 15.11 7.64 15.25
C VAL A 341 16.07 8.47 16.13
N LYS A 342 15.64 8.69 17.35
CA LYS A 342 16.41 9.41 18.37
C LYS A 342 16.46 8.57 19.64
N ARG A 343 17.57 8.66 20.36
CA ARG A 343 17.58 8.13 21.73
C ARG A 343 16.47 8.82 22.51
N GLY A 344 15.56 8.04 23.08
CA GLY A 344 14.56 8.59 23.98
C GLY A 344 15.27 9.38 25.08
N SER A 345 14.85 10.63 25.33
CA SER A 345 15.35 11.35 26.52
C SER A 345 14.97 10.54 27.76
N LEU A 346 15.95 10.08 28.48
CA LEU A 346 15.72 9.55 29.82
C LEU A 346 15.43 10.69 30.78
N ASP A 347 14.53 10.45 31.74
CA ASP A 347 14.43 11.27 32.92
C ASP A 347 15.85 11.33 33.58
N GLU A 348 16.33 12.50 33.97
CA GLU A 348 17.62 12.69 34.65
C GLU A 348 17.83 11.67 35.78
N LYS A 349 16.73 11.26 36.44
CA LYS A 349 16.77 10.25 37.49
C LYS A 349 17.16 8.86 36.98
N VAL A 350 16.75 8.52 35.77
CA VAL A 350 17.08 7.23 35.15
C VAL A 350 18.53 7.23 34.68
N GLU A 351 18.99 8.32 34.05
CA GLU A 351 20.41 8.46 33.69
C GLU A 351 21.31 8.36 34.90
N LYS A 352 20.91 8.99 36.01
CA LYS A 352 21.64 8.89 37.25
C LYS A 352 21.75 7.46 37.78
N LYS A 353 20.66 6.71 37.72
CA LYS A 353 20.64 5.28 38.11
C LYS A 353 21.50 4.39 37.21
N ILE A 354 21.53 4.66 35.89
CA ILE A 354 22.42 3.95 34.97
C ILE A 354 23.89 4.19 35.36
N LYS A 355 24.27 5.42 35.64
CA LYS A 355 25.63 5.80 36.14
C LYS A 355 25.95 5.14 37.48
N GLU A 356 25.02 5.15 38.42
CA GLU A 356 25.19 4.48 39.72
C GLU A 356 25.38 2.96 39.54
N ARG A 357 24.66 2.31 38.59
CA ARG A 357 24.87 0.92 38.28
C ARG A 357 26.24 0.64 37.66
N GLU A 358 26.71 1.48 36.76
CA GLU A 358 28.04 1.36 36.15
C GLU A 358 29.15 1.48 37.20
N GLU A 359 29.01 2.41 38.14
CA GLU A 359 29.95 2.55 39.27
C GLU A 359 29.93 1.32 40.18
N ALA A 360 28.75 0.80 40.52
CA ALA A 360 28.62 -0.46 41.27
C ALA A 360 29.33 -1.62 40.59
N ARG A 361 29.17 -1.77 39.28
CA ARG A 361 29.88 -2.78 38.50
C ARG A 361 31.39 -2.60 38.48
N LYS A 362 31.88 -1.37 38.33
CA LYS A 362 33.34 -1.06 38.45
C LYS A 362 33.90 -1.47 39.82
N LYS A 363 33.09 -1.30 40.87
CA LYS A 363 33.42 -1.71 42.24
C LYS A 363 33.18 -3.20 42.54
N LYS A 364 32.68 -3.98 41.53
CA LYS A 364 32.27 -5.37 41.67
C LYS A 364 31.14 -5.59 42.69
N ASP A 365 30.34 -4.56 42.97
CA ASP A 365 29.11 -4.65 43.76
C ASP A 365 27.95 -5.10 42.88
N TRP A 366 27.92 -6.40 42.67
CA TRP A 366 26.91 -7.03 41.75
C TRP A 366 25.51 -6.95 42.35
N ALA A 367 25.36 -6.97 43.67
CA ALA A 367 24.04 -6.91 44.34
C ALA A 367 23.34 -5.57 44.06
N THR A 368 24.10 -4.43 44.18
CA THR A 368 23.58 -3.12 43.86
C THR A 368 23.33 -2.96 42.35
N ALA A 369 24.20 -3.48 41.48
CA ALA A 369 24.06 -3.38 40.06
C ALA A 369 22.80 -4.14 39.56
N ASP A 370 22.52 -5.33 40.08
CA ASP A 370 21.34 -6.14 39.74
C ASP A 370 20.05 -5.50 40.29
N LYS A 371 20.07 -4.97 41.50
CA LYS A 371 18.93 -4.22 42.05
C LYS A 371 18.51 -3.05 41.18
N ILE A 372 19.47 -2.26 40.71
CA ILE A 372 19.22 -1.08 39.85
C ILE A 372 18.68 -1.57 38.49
N ARG A 373 19.22 -2.65 37.93
CA ARG A 373 18.71 -3.24 36.68
C ARG A 373 17.26 -3.65 36.80
N ASP A 374 16.91 -4.35 37.85
CA ASP A 374 15.55 -4.86 38.08
C ASP A 374 14.57 -3.73 38.36
N GLU A 375 15.01 -2.69 39.05
CA GLU A 375 14.23 -1.46 39.28
C GLU A 375 13.94 -0.72 37.97
N LEU A 376 14.94 -0.55 37.10
CA LEU A 376 14.78 0.09 35.79
C LEU A 376 13.92 -0.76 34.86
N LYS A 377 14.06 -2.10 34.91
CA LYS A 377 13.20 -3.02 34.19
C LYS A 377 11.74 -2.90 34.62
N GLY A 378 11.48 -2.74 35.93
CA GLY A 378 10.14 -2.49 36.46
C GLY A 378 9.54 -1.14 36.00
N GLN A 379 10.37 -0.20 35.55
CA GLN A 379 9.98 1.08 34.96
C GLN A 379 9.90 1.02 33.42
N GLY A 380 9.98 -0.16 32.82
CA GLY A 380 9.96 -0.34 31.38
C GLY A 380 11.26 0.07 30.68
N ILE A 381 12.42 -0.01 31.38
CA ILE A 381 13.73 0.29 30.82
C ILE A 381 14.60 -0.95 30.88
N GLU A 382 14.97 -1.46 29.71
CA GLU A 382 15.91 -2.59 29.59
C GLU A 382 17.34 -2.08 29.38
N LEU A 383 18.28 -2.59 30.16
CA LEU A 383 19.69 -2.28 30.09
C LEU A 383 20.46 -3.36 29.33
N MET A 384 21.32 -2.93 28.41
CA MET A 384 22.23 -3.80 27.64
C MET A 384 23.67 -3.39 27.94
N ASP A 385 24.47 -4.33 28.44
CA ASP A 385 25.90 -4.09 28.69
C ASP A 385 26.69 -4.30 27.40
N THR A 386 27.48 -3.29 27.04
CA THR A 386 28.40 -3.32 25.88
C THR A 386 29.82 -3.05 26.36
N PRO A 387 30.85 -3.36 25.55
CA PRO A 387 32.23 -3.01 25.87
C PRO A 387 32.43 -1.52 26.15
N ASP A 388 31.61 -0.66 25.52
CA ASP A 388 31.71 0.79 25.59
C ASP A 388 30.83 1.43 26.70
N GLY A 389 30.10 0.62 27.49
CA GLY A 389 29.21 1.09 28.57
C GLY A 389 27.85 0.41 28.56
N THR A 390 26.94 0.89 29.41
CA THR A 390 25.56 0.38 29.49
C THR A 390 24.67 1.14 28.54
N ARG A 391 24.08 0.44 27.55
CA ARG A 391 23.00 0.94 26.72
C ARG A 391 21.63 0.61 27.31
N TRP A 392 20.62 1.33 26.90
CA TRP A 392 19.27 1.12 27.37
C TRP A 392 18.25 1.28 26.26
N LYS A 393 17.10 0.63 26.42
CA LYS A 393 15.91 0.86 25.57
C LYS A 393 14.65 0.89 26.48
N LYS A 394 13.62 1.63 26.05
CA LYS A 394 12.30 1.50 26.69
C LYS A 394 11.69 0.15 26.28
N ALA A 395 11.31 -0.66 27.28
CA ALA A 395 10.46 -1.80 27.03
C ALA A 395 9.09 -1.29 26.53
N LYS A 396 8.62 -1.87 25.46
CA LYS A 396 7.29 -1.55 24.90
C LYS A 396 6.19 -2.19 25.72
#